data_0f00bc5c6576f18e316a64ac09cf3334
#
_entry.id   0f00bc5c6576f18e316a64ac09cf3334
#
_cell.length_a   1.000
_cell.length_b   1.000
_cell.length_c   1.000
_cell.angle_alpha   90.00
_cell.angle_beta   90.00
_cell.angle_gamma   90.00
#
_symmetry.space_group_name_H-M   'P 1'
#
loop_
_entity.id
_entity.type
_entity.pdbx_description
1 polymer ?
#
loop_
_entity_poly.entity_id
_entity_poly.type
_entity_poly.pdbx_seq_one_letter_code
_entity_poly.pdbx_strand_id
1 'polypeptide(L)'
;MGVASFAAQADQGSGKVTFWGSIIDAPCSIKNGYGDQRIELGQISNTHLDNGGISTPRPFDIELENCSFEKDSNGDPMYNTVKVTFAGGNVPGDMTMLAISGQAAGAGVRIEDGSGQPVTLLVPTSGRGLGIGDNTLNFSAYLEKISTVTNVTPGDFEAVTNFTLAYE
;
A
#
# COMPACT_ATOMS: atom_id res chain seq x y z
N MET A 1 -10.60 69.22 -27.22
CA MET A 1 -11.23 67.94 -26.90
C MET A 1 -10.15 66.89 -26.78
N GLY A 2 -9.81 66.50 -25.55
CA GLY A 2 -8.80 65.47 -25.26
C GLY A 2 -9.47 64.12 -25.23
N VAL A 3 -9.01 63.18 -26.08
CA VAL A 3 -9.41 61.79 -26.06
C VAL A 3 -8.54 61.08 -25.04
N ALA A 4 -9.10 60.70 -23.89
CA ALA A 4 -8.40 59.86 -22.95
C ALA A 4 -8.41 58.42 -23.47
N SER A 5 -7.22 57.95 -23.94
CA SER A 5 -7.01 56.53 -24.26
C SER A 5 -6.94 55.76 -22.97
N PHE A 6 -7.96 54.96 -22.67
CA PHE A 6 -7.87 53.92 -21.65
C PHE A 6 -7.02 52.78 -22.23
N ALA A 7 -5.79 52.67 -21.74
CA ALA A 7 -4.99 51.45 -21.99
C ALA A 7 -5.64 50.33 -21.20
N ALA A 8 -6.29 49.39 -21.93
CA ALA A 8 -6.68 48.12 -21.37
C ALA A 8 -5.41 47.37 -20.99
N GLN A 9 -5.15 47.19 -19.70
CA GLN A 9 -4.10 46.31 -19.24
C GLN A 9 -4.57 44.89 -19.56
N ALA A 10 -3.96 44.27 -20.57
CA ALA A 10 -4.15 42.87 -20.86
C ALA A 10 -3.62 42.06 -19.67
N ASP A 11 -4.44 41.22 -19.08
CA ASP A 11 -4.02 40.26 -18.06
C ASP A 11 -2.95 39.34 -18.68
N GLN A 12 -1.72 39.43 -18.20
CA GLN A 12 -0.57 38.74 -18.77
C GLN A 12 -0.46 37.29 -18.32
N GLY A 13 -1.53 36.75 -17.75
CA GLY A 13 -1.65 35.36 -17.32
C GLY A 13 -2.03 35.27 -15.86
N SER A 14 -3.05 34.52 -15.58
CA SER A 14 -3.51 34.17 -14.23
C SER A 14 -3.67 32.65 -14.11
N GLY A 15 -3.49 32.14 -12.93
CA GLY A 15 -3.62 30.72 -12.65
C GLY A 15 -4.09 30.49 -11.23
N LYS A 16 -4.56 29.27 -10.97
CA LYS A 16 -4.99 28.82 -9.63
C LYS A 16 -4.09 27.64 -9.22
N VAL A 17 -3.61 27.70 -8.00
CA VAL A 17 -2.92 26.57 -7.36
C VAL A 17 -3.75 26.17 -6.14
N THR A 18 -4.06 24.90 -6.04
CA THR A 18 -4.81 24.36 -4.89
C THR A 18 -3.90 23.41 -4.11
N PHE A 19 -3.80 23.62 -2.80
CA PHE A 19 -3.09 22.77 -1.87
C PHE A 19 -4.12 22.05 -1.04
N TRP A 20 -3.94 20.75 -0.86
CA TRP A 20 -4.83 19.91 -0.06
C TRP A 20 -4.05 18.83 0.66
N GLY A 21 -4.59 18.33 1.76
CA GLY A 21 -3.95 17.31 2.59
C GLY A 21 -4.77 17.06 3.85
N SER A 22 -4.29 16.20 4.72
CA SER A 22 -4.88 15.92 6.03
C SER A 22 -3.80 15.94 7.12
N ILE A 23 -4.20 16.28 8.33
CA ILE A 23 -3.37 16.15 9.54
C ILE A 23 -3.91 14.94 10.29
N ILE A 24 -3.04 13.99 10.59
CA ILE A 24 -3.38 12.76 11.32
C ILE A 24 -2.73 12.78 12.71
N ASP A 25 -3.35 12.08 13.65
CA ASP A 25 -2.78 11.86 14.98
C ASP A 25 -1.93 10.58 14.95
N ALA A 26 -0.65 10.75 14.64
CA ALA A 26 0.30 9.65 14.49
C ALA A 26 1.74 10.15 14.72
N PRO A 27 2.65 9.32 15.24
CA PRO A 27 4.06 9.69 15.44
C PRO A 27 4.85 9.80 14.13
N CYS A 28 4.35 9.24 13.04
CA CYS A 28 4.96 9.27 11.71
C CYS A 28 3.96 9.73 10.65
N SER A 29 4.45 10.27 9.56
CA SER A 29 3.70 10.51 8.33
C SER A 29 3.97 9.38 7.33
N ILE A 30 2.98 9.01 6.53
CA ILE A 30 3.22 8.16 5.35
C ILE A 30 3.78 9.07 4.27
N LYS A 31 4.93 8.71 3.72
CA LYS A 31 5.57 9.47 2.66
C LYS A 31 4.67 9.54 1.42
N ASN A 32 4.65 10.69 0.77
CA ASN A 32 3.80 10.90 -0.40
C ASN A 32 4.09 9.87 -1.51
N GLY A 33 3.03 9.28 -2.07
CA GLY A 33 3.09 8.21 -3.05
C GLY A 33 3.09 6.79 -2.48
N TYR A 34 3.27 6.62 -1.17
CA TYR A 34 3.26 5.30 -0.51
C TYR A 34 1.94 4.96 0.18
N GLY A 35 1.03 5.91 0.27
CA GLY A 35 -0.34 5.68 0.77
C GLY A 35 -1.28 5.06 -0.28
N ASP A 36 -0.97 5.22 -1.56
CA ASP A 36 -1.73 4.67 -2.68
C ASP A 36 -0.73 4.20 -3.75
N GLN A 37 -0.56 2.88 -3.87
CA GLN A 37 0.44 2.25 -4.72
C GLN A 37 -0.21 1.27 -5.69
N ARG A 38 0.37 1.15 -6.87
CA ARG A 38 0.05 0.10 -7.84
C ARG A 38 1.28 -0.78 -8.05
N ILE A 39 1.15 -2.05 -7.72
CA ILE A 39 2.23 -3.04 -7.84
C ILE A 39 1.91 -3.97 -9.00
N GLU A 40 2.75 -3.95 -10.02
CA GLU A 40 2.60 -4.81 -11.20
C GLU A 40 3.19 -6.18 -10.91
N LEU A 41 2.36 -7.21 -10.96
CA LEU A 41 2.79 -8.61 -10.81
C LEU A 41 3.28 -9.22 -12.14
N GLY A 42 2.99 -8.56 -13.26
CA GLY A 42 3.42 -8.98 -14.61
C GLY A 42 2.50 -10.00 -15.26
N GLN A 43 2.98 -10.59 -16.35
CA GLN A 43 2.30 -11.67 -17.07
C GLN A 43 2.73 -13.03 -16.50
N ILE A 44 1.76 -13.83 -16.06
CA ILE A 44 2.02 -15.07 -15.33
C ILE A 44 1.37 -16.23 -16.11
N SER A 45 2.15 -17.28 -16.35
CA SER A 45 1.66 -18.47 -17.03
C SER A 45 0.66 -19.23 -16.14
N ASN A 46 -0.56 -19.48 -16.66
CA ASN A 46 -1.54 -20.32 -15.99
C ASN A 46 -1.01 -21.76 -15.77
N THR A 47 -0.29 -22.33 -16.74
CA THR A 47 0.32 -23.65 -16.62
C THR A 47 1.34 -23.70 -15.47
N HIS A 48 2.10 -22.64 -15.26
CA HIS A 48 3.03 -22.56 -14.14
C HIS A 48 2.30 -22.58 -12.79
N LEU A 49 1.21 -21.80 -12.66
CA LEU A 49 0.37 -21.80 -11.46
C LEU A 49 -0.34 -23.14 -11.24
N ASP A 50 -0.86 -23.76 -12.32
CA ASP A 50 -1.54 -25.05 -12.26
C ASP A 50 -0.62 -26.18 -11.78
N ASN A 51 0.67 -26.09 -12.06
CA ASN A 51 1.69 -27.02 -11.60
C ASN A 51 2.24 -26.70 -10.19
N GLY A 52 1.60 -25.81 -9.45
CA GLY A 52 1.98 -25.45 -8.09
C GLY A 52 3.06 -24.38 -7.98
N GLY A 53 3.36 -23.69 -9.09
CA GLY A 53 4.24 -22.53 -9.07
C GLY A 53 3.55 -21.28 -8.53
N ILE A 54 4.36 -20.29 -8.18
CA ILE A 54 3.92 -18.94 -7.79
C ILE A 54 4.49 -17.93 -8.78
N SER A 55 3.89 -16.76 -8.89
CA SER A 55 4.52 -15.68 -9.65
C SER A 55 5.80 -15.21 -8.94
N THR A 56 6.68 -14.56 -9.69
CA THR A 56 7.85 -13.91 -9.08
C THR A 56 7.38 -12.90 -8.02
N PRO A 57 7.78 -13.05 -6.75
CA PRO A 57 7.43 -12.08 -5.71
C PRO A 57 7.87 -10.67 -6.10
N ARG A 58 6.98 -9.71 -5.93
CA ARG A 58 7.25 -8.29 -6.18
C ARG A 58 7.34 -7.56 -4.86
N PRO A 59 8.49 -6.95 -4.56
CA PRO A 59 8.64 -6.14 -3.36
C PRO A 59 7.82 -4.86 -3.47
N PHE A 60 7.27 -4.42 -2.34
CA PHE A 60 6.71 -3.10 -2.16
C PHE A 60 6.95 -2.63 -0.72
N ASP A 61 7.01 -1.34 -0.53
CA ASP A 61 7.36 -0.74 0.74
C ASP A 61 6.27 0.24 1.19
N ILE A 62 6.13 0.40 2.50
CA ILE A 62 5.44 1.53 3.09
C ILE A 62 6.51 2.41 3.73
N GLU A 63 6.74 3.57 3.13
CA GLU A 63 7.71 4.55 3.61
C GLU A 63 7.06 5.47 4.63
N LEU A 64 7.67 5.55 5.79
CA LEU A 64 7.30 6.48 6.85
C LEU A 64 8.35 7.58 6.95
N GLU A 65 7.92 8.80 7.17
CA GLU A 65 8.79 9.95 7.31
C GLU A 65 8.45 10.78 8.54
N ASN A 66 9.41 11.59 8.97
CA ASN A 66 9.26 12.52 10.08
C ASN A 66 8.81 11.83 11.38
N CYS A 67 9.22 10.58 11.61
CA CYS A 67 8.89 9.88 12.84
C CYS A 67 9.50 10.60 14.04
N SER A 68 8.66 10.92 15.02
CA SER A 68 9.03 11.56 16.27
C SER A 68 8.18 10.98 17.39
N PHE A 69 8.81 10.57 18.46
CA PHE A 69 8.14 9.86 19.55
C PHE A 69 8.11 10.72 20.81
N GLU A 70 6.94 10.83 21.41
CA GLU A 70 6.81 11.36 22.76
C GLU A 70 7.54 10.44 23.73
N LYS A 71 8.12 11.05 24.76
CA LYS A 71 8.83 10.32 25.80
C LYS A 71 7.98 10.25 27.05
N ASP A 72 8.07 9.11 27.72
CA ASP A 72 7.48 8.93 29.04
C ASP A 72 8.29 9.71 30.12
N SER A 73 7.85 9.60 31.37
CA SER A 73 8.53 10.24 32.53
C SER A 73 9.97 9.74 32.76
N ASN A 74 10.34 8.59 32.19
CA ASN A 74 11.68 7.99 32.29
C ASN A 74 12.58 8.39 31.11
N GLY A 75 12.02 9.06 30.08
CA GLY A 75 12.72 9.47 28.87
C GLY A 75 12.71 8.42 27.77
N ASP A 76 11.93 7.34 27.90
CA ASP A 76 11.77 6.30 26.90
C ASP A 76 10.66 6.65 25.91
N PRO A 77 10.80 6.29 24.61
CA PRO A 77 9.75 6.52 23.61
C PRO A 77 8.46 5.79 23.99
N MET A 78 7.33 6.51 23.98
CA MET A 78 6.02 5.92 24.30
C MET A 78 5.52 4.98 23.19
N TYR A 79 5.82 5.31 21.91
CA TYR A 79 5.38 4.55 20.74
C TYR A 79 6.55 4.43 19.76
N ASN A 80 7.23 3.31 19.76
CA ASN A 80 8.36 3.07 18.89
C ASN A 80 8.23 1.80 18.03
N THR A 81 7.05 1.24 17.98
CA THR A 81 6.73 0.04 17.23
C THR A 81 5.49 0.28 16.38
N VAL A 82 5.47 -0.24 15.16
CA VAL A 82 4.32 -0.18 14.27
C VAL A 82 3.90 -1.58 13.85
N LYS A 83 2.60 -1.80 13.80
CA LYS A 83 1.97 -2.99 13.21
C LYS A 83 1.13 -2.56 12.02
N VAL A 84 1.11 -3.37 10.99
CA VAL A 84 0.34 -3.13 9.77
C VAL A 84 -0.79 -4.14 9.68
N THR A 85 -2.00 -3.67 9.44
CA THR A 85 -3.15 -4.54 9.18
C THR A 85 -3.62 -4.30 7.75
N PHE A 86 -3.69 -5.37 6.96
CA PHE A 86 -4.23 -5.33 5.61
C PHE A 86 -5.69 -5.78 5.61
N ALA A 87 -6.53 -5.06 4.87
CA ALA A 87 -7.96 -5.35 4.74
C ALA A 87 -8.37 -5.33 3.28
N GLY A 88 -9.04 -6.40 2.83
CA GLY A 88 -9.52 -6.56 1.46
C GLY A 88 -10.40 -7.79 1.33
N GLY A 89 -10.93 -8.01 0.14
CA GLY A 89 -11.64 -9.25 -0.17
C GLY A 89 -10.69 -10.44 -0.11
N ASN A 90 -11.03 -11.46 0.65
CA ASN A 90 -10.25 -12.68 0.73
C ASN A 90 -10.84 -13.79 -0.13
N VAL A 91 -10.00 -14.75 -0.50
CA VAL A 91 -10.46 -16.03 -1.07
C VAL A 91 -11.29 -16.77 0.00
N PRO A 92 -12.50 -17.26 -0.34
CA PRO A 92 -13.33 -17.99 0.64
C PRO A 92 -12.56 -19.12 1.32
N GLY A 93 -12.51 -19.07 2.65
CA GLY A 93 -11.80 -20.06 3.47
C GLY A 93 -10.29 -19.82 3.63
N ASP A 94 -9.73 -18.80 3.00
CA ASP A 94 -8.32 -18.47 3.13
C ASP A 94 -8.12 -16.96 3.40
N MET A 95 -7.88 -16.61 4.66
CA MET A 95 -7.63 -15.23 5.09
C MET A 95 -6.19 -14.75 4.79
N THR A 96 -5.33 -15.59 4.25
CA THR A 96 -3.97 -15.22 3.86
C THR A 96 -3.85 -14.93 2.36
N MET A 97 -4.98 -14.95 1.64
CA MET A 97 -5.02 -14.77 0.20
C MET A 97 -6.08 -13.74 -0.19
N LEU A 98 -5.65 -12.65 -0.84
CA LEU A 98 -6.56 -11.67 -1.44
C LEU A 98 -7.24 -12.26 -2.65
N ALA A 99 -8.55 -12.08 -2.75
CA ALA A 99 -9.30 -12.41 -3.94
C ALA A 99 -8.94 -11.45 -5.09
N ILE A 100 -8.89 -11.98 -6.29
CA ILE A 100 -8.75 -11.21 -7.52
C ILE A 100 -10.12 -10.92 -8.13
N SER A 101 -10.21 -9.85 -8.88
CA SER A 101 -11.33 -9.49 -9.75
C SER A 101 -10.85 -9.32 -11.19
N GLY A 102 -11.74 -9.47 -12.15
CA GLY A 102 -11.42 -9.39 -13.58
C GLY A 102 -11.85 -10.64 -14.33
N GLN A 103 -11.21 -10.90 -15.46
CA GLN A 103 -11.49 -12.09 -16.28
C GLN A 103 -10.72 -13.32 -15.80
N ALA A 104 -9.55 -13.14 -15.19
CA ALA A 104 -8.81 -14.23 -14.57
C ALA A 104 -9.56 -14.77 -13.34
N ALA A 105 -9.44 -16.07 -13.10
CA ALA A 105 -10.06 -16.73 -11.95
C ALA A 105 -9.21 -17.92 -11.48
N GLY A 106 -9.45 -18.36 -10.26
CA GLY A 106 -8.78 -19.53 -9.70
C GLY A 106 -7.44 -19.27 -9.06
N ALA A 107 -7.06 -18.01 -8.92
CA ALA A 107 -5.84 -17.58 -8.23
C ALA A 107 -6.15 -16.46 -7.24
N GLY A 108 -5.22 -16.16 -6.37
CA GLY A 108 -5.27 -15.03 -5.44
C GLY A 108 -3.89 -14.49 -5.15
N VAL A 109 -3.83 -13.32 -4.53
CA VAL A 109 -2.59 -12.65 -4.19
C VAL A 109 -2.26 -12.89 -2.73
N ARG A 110 -1.04 -13.38 -2.46
CA ARG A 110 -0.47 -13.45 -1.12
C ARG A 110 0.45 -12.28 -0.87
N ILE A 111 0.45 -11.81 0.36
CA ILE A 111 1.38 -10.80 0.86
C ILE A 111 2.24 -11.44 1.93
N GLU A 112 3.53 -11.15 1.90
CA GLU A 112 4.49 -11.51 2.94
C GLU A 112 5.13 -10.26 3.52
N ASP A 113 5.43 -10.29 4.81
CA ASP A 113 6.19 -9.23 5.45
C ASP A 113 7.69 -9.34 5.15
N GLY A 114 8.48 -8.36 5.59
CA GLY A 114 9.92 -8.31 5.37
C GLY A 114 10.71 -9.47 5.99
N SER A 115 10.07 -10.31 6.81
CA SER A 115 10.64 -11.53 7.39
C SER A 115 10.23 -12.79 6.62
N GLY A 116 9.43 -12.65 5.54
CA GLY A 116 8.89 -13.76 4.76
C GLY A 116 7.72 -14.47 5.44
N GLN A 117 7.08 -13.83 6.42
CA GLN A 117 5.88 -14.38 7.06
C GLN A 117 4.64 -13.96 6.28
N PRO A 118 3.72 -14.91 6.02
CA PRO A 118 2.49 -14.59 5.32
C PRO A 118 1.62 -13.65 6.18
N VAL A 119 1.09 -12.63 5.54
CA VAL A 119 0.14 -11.69 6.14
C VAL A 119 -1.24 -12.37 6.17
N THR A 120 -1.88 -12.34 7.33
CA THR A 120 -3.29 -12.71 7.48
C THR A 120 -4.14 -11.45 7.43
N LEU A 121 -5.10 -11.40 6.53
CA LEU A 121 -5.99 -10.23 6.40
C LEU A 121 -6.77 -10.00 7.69
N LEU A 122 -6.95 -8.73 8.05
CA LEU A 122 -7.62 -8.26 9.28
C LEU A 122 -6.86 -8.60 10.58
N VAL A 123 -5.67 -9.17 10.48
CA VAL A 123 -4.81 -9.46 11.63
C VAL A 123 -3.56 -8.58 11.54
N PRO A 124 -3.20 -7.85 12.61
CA PRO A 124 -1.97 -7.06 12.63
C PRO A 124 -0.73 -7.94 12.41
N THR A 125 0.21 -7.44 11.62
CA THR A 125 1.54 -8.06 11.48
C THR A 125 2.33 -8.00 12.79
N SER A 126 3.46 -8.69 12.84
CA SER A 126 4.43 -8.50 13.93
C SER A 126 4.87 -7.05 14.01
N GLY A 127 5.06 -6.54 15.23
CA GLY A 127 5.53 -5.17 15.45
C GLY A 127 6.93 -4.94 14.87
N ARG A 128 7.09 -3.83 14.17
CA ARG A 128 8.37 -3.36 13.63
C ARG A 128 8.85 -2.17 14.44
N GLY A 129 10.07 -2.26 14.97
CA GLY A 129 10.70 -1.13 15.66
C GLY A 129 10.95 0.03 14.71
N LEU A 130 10.69 1.24 15.19
CA LEU A 130 10.86 2.49 14.45
C LEU A 130 12.00 3.31 15.06
N GLY A 131 12.77 3.94 14.18
CA GLY A 131 13.73 4.98 14.53
C GLY A 131 13.16 6.39 14.31
N ILE A 132 13.80 7.39 14.89
CA ILE A 132 13.49 8.81 14.60
C ILE A 132 13.82 9.09 13.14
N GLY A 133 12.98 9.88 12.47
CA GLY A 133 13.13 10.23 11.06
C GLY A 133 12.42 9.26 10.14
N ASP A 134 13.13 8.74 9.13
CA ASP A 134 12.55 7.91 8.10
C ASP A 134 12.62 6.43 8.46
N ASN A 135 11.58 5.68 8.12
CA ASN A 135 11.50 4.24 8.31
C ASN A 135 10.86 3.58 7.08
N THR A 136 11.30 2.38 6.77
CA THR A 136 10.76 1.59 5.65
C THR A 136 10.17 0.28 6.16
N LEU A 137 8.93 0.01 5.82
CA LEU A 137 8.25 -1.25 6.09
C LEU A 137 8.21 -2.07 4.79
N ASN A 138 8.96 -3.15 4.74
CA ASN A 138 9.12 -3.96 3.54
C ASN A 138 8.07 -5.08 3.49
N PHE A 139 7.52 -5.28 2.32
CA PHE A 139 6.58 -6.36 1.99
C PHE A 139 6.89 -6.93 0.61
N SER A 140 6.32 -8.07 0.31
CA SER A 140 6.29 -8.62 -1.05
C SER A 140 4.92 -9.24 -1.34
N ALA A 141 4.56 -9.29 -2.62
CA ALA A 141 3.32 -9.89 -3.07
C ALA A 141 3.56 -10.80 -4.26
N TYR A 142 2.81 -11.89 -4.34
CA TYR A 142 2.83 -12.83 -5.46
C TYR A 142 1.46 -13.47 -5.68
N LEU A 143 1.25 -13.96 -6.90
CA LEU A 143 0.06 -14.70 -7.29
C LEU A 143 0.26 -16.21 -7.08
N GLU A 144 -0.74 -16.87 -6.55
CA GLU A 144 -0.76 -18.32 -6.32
C GLU A 144 -2.13 -18.90 -6.68
N LYS A 145 -2.16 -20.14 -7.16
CA LYS A 145 -3.42 -20.84 -7.43
C LYS A 145 -4.15 -21.16 -6.13
N ILE A 146 -5.47 -20.99 -6.14
CA ILE A 146 -6.34 -21.44 -5.05
C ILE A 146 -6.33 -22.96 -5.00
N SER A 147 -6.04 -23.53 -3.83
CA SER A 147 -5.85 -25.00 -3.66
C SER A 147 -7.09 -25.83 -3.99
N THR A 148 -8.29 -25.26 -3.88
CA THR A 148 -9.57 -25.93 -4.15
C THR A 148 -9.97 -25.90 -5.63
N VAL A 149 -9.22 -25.19 -6.47
CA VAL A 149 -9.52 -25.01 -7.90
C VAL A 149 -8.65 -25.95 -8.74
N THR A 150 -9.24 -26.56 -9.76
CA THR A 150 -8.51 -27.49 -10.64
C THR A 150 -7.55 -26.76 -11.57
N ASN A 151 -8.02 -25.70 -12.24
CA ASN A 151 -7.23 -24.91 -13.17
C ASN A 151 -7.47 -23.42 -12.98
N VAL A 152 -6.45 -22.62 -13.26
CA VAL A 152 -6.52 -21.17 -13.31
C VAL A 152 -7.07 -20.73 -14.67
N THR A 153 -8.02 -19.81 -14.67
CA THR A 153 -8.55 -19.18 -15.88
C THR A 153 -7.69 -17.98 -16.28
N PRO A 154 -7.15 -17.95 -17.51
CA PRO A 154 -6.41 -16.79 -18.00
C PRO A 154 -7.29 -15.54 -18.13
N GLY A 155 -6.67 -14.38 -18.01
CA GLY A 155 -7.28 -13.06 -18.20
C GLY A 155 -6.59 -12.01 -17.35
N ASP A 156 -7.06 -10.78 -17.45
CA ASP A 156 -6.61 -9.69 -16.62
C ASP A 156 -7.19 -9.81 -15.21
N PHE A 157 -6.43 -9.37 -14.23
CA PHE A 157 -6.87 -9.36 -12.85
C PHE A 157 -6.40 -8.10 -12.11
N GLU A 158 -7.11 -7.78 -11.07
CA GLU A 158 -6.76 -6.78 -10.07
C GLU A 158 -7.10 -7.32 -8.68
N ALA A 159 -6.25 -7.05 -7.71
CA ALA A 159 -6.51 -7.27 -6.30
C ALA A 159 -6.27 -5.96 -5.55
N VAL A 160 -7.18 -5.61 -4.66
CA VAL A 160 -7.10 -4.36 -3.89
C VAL A 160 -7.11 -4.70 -2.41
N THR A 161 -6.18 -4.11 -1.69
CA THR A 161 -6.14 -4.15 -0.22
C THR A 161 -5.89 -2.74 0.32
N ASN A 162 -6.52 -2.43 1.43
CA ASN A 162 -6.19 -1.25 2.22
C ASN A 162 -5.27 -1.67 3.36
N PHE A 163 -4.45 -0.76 3.84
CA PHE A 163 -3.65 -0.99 5.04
C PHE A 163 -3.91 0.09 6.08
N THR A 164 -3.77 -0.29 7.34
CA THR A 164 -3.80 0.62 8.49
C THR A 164 -2.57 0.39 9.34
N LEU A 165 -2.05 1.47 9.91
CA LEU A 165 -0.90 1.45 10.81
C LEU A 165 -1.39 1.63 12.26
N ALA A 166 -0.89 0.80 13.15
CA ALA A 166 -1.10 0.95 14.59
C ALA A 166 0.25 1.07 15.28
N TYR A 167 0.43 2.13 16.05
CA TYR A 167 1.65 2.43 16.78
C TYR A 167 1.52 2.01 18.26
N GLU A 168 2.56 1.38 18.77
CA GLU A 168 2.65 0.90 20.16
C GLU A 168 3.96 1.34 20.83
#